data_35c5d540ace3239ff035bd71a85cd194
#
_entry.id   35c5d540ace3239ff035bd71a85cd194
#
_cell.length_a   1.000
_cell.length_b   1.000
_cell.length_c   1.000
_cell.angle_alpha   90.00
_cell.angle_beta   90.00
_cell.angle_gamma   90.00
#
_symmetry.space_group_name_H-M   'P 1'
#
loop_
_entity.id
_entity.type
_entity.pdbx_description
1 polymer ?
#
loop_
_entity_poly.entity_id
_entity_poly.type
_entity_poly.pdbx_seq_one_letter_code
_entity_poly.pdbx_strand_id
1 'polypeptide(L)'
;MSEPERDLGRLLATLRPVLRDAELVFVTVPEQPAGTTPVVVVREPEGLTLVVERTEADRWGLAYEYVAAMVTLQVHSALDAVGLTAAVAQELTEHAISCNVVAGYFHDHLFVPHERGPEVVGLLTALAARHAG
;
A
#
# COMPACT_ATOMS: atom_id res chain seq x y z
N MET A 1 19.08 3.31 13.69
CA MET A 1 17.76 2.85 13.23
C MET A 1 16.95 2.36 14.43
N SER A 2 15.74 2.84 14.58
CA SER A 2 14.91 2.43 15.70
C SER A 2 14.45 0.98 15.51
N GLU A 3 14.18 0.31 16.63
CA GLU A 3 13.61 -1.03 16.56
C GLU A 3 12.17 -0.96 16.08
N PRO A 4 11.68 -1.99 15.36
CA PRO A 4 10.29 -2.02 14.92
C PRO A 4 9.34 -2.16 16.12
N GLU A 5 8.21 -1.45 16.04
CA GLU A 5 7.20 -1.43 17.08
C GLU A 5 6.27 -2.64 16.94
N ARG A 6 5.86 -3.22 18.06
CA ARG A 6 4.91 -4.33 18.08
C ARG A 6 3.61 -4.01 18.82
N ASP A 7 3.59 -2.95 19.63
CA ASP A 7 2.39 -2.58 20.39
C ASP A 7 1.35 -1.95 19.47
N LEU A 8 0.19 -2.57 19.33
CA LEU A 8 -0.86 -2.12 18.41
C LEU A 8 -1.34 -0.71 18.72
N GLY A 9 -1.53 -0.38 20.00
CA GLY A 9 -1.98 0.96 20.37
C GLY A 9 -1.00 2.03 19.92
N ARG A 10 0.30 1.79 20.09
CA ARG A 10 1.35 2.72 19.65
C ARG A 10 1.46 2.79 18.14
N LEU A 11 1.32 1.63 17.46
CA LEU A 11 1.33 1.61 16.00
C LEU A 11 0.21 2.46 15.44
N LEU A 12 -0.99 2.31 15.98
CA LEU A 12 -2.14 3.10 15.54
C LEU A 12 -1.96 4.59 15.89
N ALA A 13 -1.51 4.89 17.11
CA ALA A 13 -1.35 6.28 17.56
C ALA A 13 -0.30 7.05 16.76
N THR A 14 0.73 6.36 16.27
CA THR A 14 1.84 6.97 15.54
C THR A 14 1.75 6.78 14.04
N LEU A 15 0.66 6.22 13.56
CA LEU A 15 0.43 5.95 12.15
C LEU A 15 0.43 7.25 11.33
N ARG A 16 1.24 7.30 10.28
CA ARG A 16 1.29 8.43 9.36
C ARG A 16 1.08 7.92 7.93
N PRO A 17 -0.13 8.09 7.41
CA PRO A 17 -0.39 7.72 6.01
C PRO A 17 0.20 8.76 5.07
N VAL A 18 0.97 8.31 4.07
CA VAL A 18 1.57 9.19 3.07
C VAL A 18 1.13 8.71 1.70
N LEU A 19 0.42 9.57 0.98
CA LEU A 19 -0.04 9.28 -0.38
C LEU A 19 1.09 9.55 -1.38
N ARG A 20 1.41 8.54 -2.19
CA ARG A 20 2.36 8.70 -3.29
C ARG A 20 1.68 9.44 -4.43
N ASP A 21 2.36 10.44 -4.99
CA ASP A 21 1.83 11.21 -6.12
C ASP A 21 2.10 10.46 -7.43
N ALA A 22 1.31 9.44 -7.69
CA ALA A 22 1.40 8.65 -8.93
C ALA A 22 0.17 7.76 -9.07
N GLU A 23 -0.23 7.50 -10.29
CA GLU A 23 -1.18 6.44 -10.60
C GLU A 23 -0.40 5.15 -10.78
N LEU A 24 -0.80 4.09 -10.09
CA LEU A 24 -0.12 2.80 -10.15
C LEU A 24 -1.07 1.74 -10.69
N VAL A 25 -0.52 0.78 -11.42
CA VAL A 25 -1.31 -0.30 -12.00
C VAL A 25 -0.62 -1.64 -11.74
N PHE A 26 -1.43 -2.70 -11.69
CA PHE A 26 -0.97 -4.07 -11.54
C PHE A 26 -0.93 -4.70 -12.91
N VAL A 27 0.21 -5.26 -13.29
CA VAL A 27 0.38 -5.96 -14.57
C VAL A 27 0.98 -7.33 -14.33
N THR A 28 0.75 -8.25 -15.27
CA THR A 28 1.39 -9.56 -15.25
C THR A 28 2.22 -9.71 -16.52
N VAL A 29 3.45 -10.18 -16.35
CA VAL A 29 4.39 -10.34 -17.47
C VAL A 29 5.14 -11.67 -17.29
N PRO A 30 5.64 -12.29 -18.39
CA PRO A 30 6.48 -13.48 -18.25
C PRO A 30 7.80 -13.17 -17.54
N GLU A 31 8.38 -12.00 -17.85
CA GLU A 31 9.59 -11.50 -17.21
C GLU A 31 9.57 -9.97 -17.21
N GLN A 32 10.32 -9.38 -16.30
CA GLN A 32 10.34 -7.93 -16.17
C GLN A 32 11.00 -7.30 -17.39
N PRO A 33 10.31 -6.37 -18.09
CA PRO A 33 10.92 -5.66 -19.20
C PRO A 33 12.12 -4.82 -18.73
N ALA A 34 13.18 -4.81 -19.51
CA ALA A 34 14.38 -4.05 -19.18
C ALA A 34 14.05 -2.56 -19.10
N GLY A 35 14.59 -1.88 -18.10
CA GLY A 35 14.36 -0.45 -17.90
C GLY A 35 13.12 -0.10 -17.12
N THR A 36 12.32 -1.09 -16.68
CA THR A 36 11.19 -0.82 -15.80
C THR A 36 11.64 -0.67 -14.35
N THR A 37 10.91 0.14 -13.58
CA THR A 37 11.19 0.35 -12.16
C THR A 37 9.92 0.08 -11.34
N PRO A 38 9.52 -1.20 -11.20
CA PRO A 38 8.32 -1.51 -10.44
C PRO A 38 8.50 -1.19 -8.95
N VAL A 39 7.40 -0.78 -8.30
CA VAL A 39 7.39 -0.58 -6.85
C VAL A 39 7.19 -1.89 -6.10
N VAL A 40 6.58 -2.89 -6.75
CA VAL A 40 6.37 -4.22 -6.18
C VAL A 40 6.60 -5.26 -7.28
N VAL A 41 7.24 -6.36 -6.91
CA VAL A 41 7.41 -7.52 -7.79
C VAL A 41 7.00 -8.75 -7.00
N VAL A 42 6.07 -9.54 -7.55
CA VAL A 42 5.67 -10.81 -6.95
C VAL A 42 5.84 -11.92 -7.97
N ARG A 43 6.60 -12.95 -7.62
CA ARG A 43 6.76 -14.13 -8.47
C ARG A 43 5.62 -15.09 -8.20
N GLU A 44 4.87 -15.39 -9.25
CA GLU A 44 3.74 -16.32 -9.17
C GLU A 44 3.89 -17.42 -10.21
N PRO A 45 3.26 -18.59 -10.01
CA PRO A 45 3.33 -19.66 -11.02
C PRO A 45 2.89 -19.21 -12.41
N GLU A 46 1.92 -18.29 -12.49
CA GLU A 46 1.35 -17.81 -13.74
C GLU A 46 2.21 -16.74 -14.42
N GLY A 47 3.15 -16.13 -13.70
CA GLY A 47 4.01 -15.07 -14.21
C GLY A 47 4.40 -14.08 -13.13
N LEU A 48 5.12 -13.04 -13.51
CA LEU A 48 5.48 -11.97 -12.59
C LEU A 48 4.35 -10.95 -12.50
N THR A 49 3.93 -10.64 -11.27
CA THR A 49 3.10 -9.48 -11.00
C THR A 49 4.02 -8.29 -10.75
N LEU A 50 3.81 -7.21 -11.48
CA LEU A 50 4.52 -5.95 -11.25
C LEU A 50 3.51 -4.88 -10.92
N VAL A 51 3.84 -4.03 -9.95
CA VAL A 51 3.11 -2.79 -9.74
C VAL A 51 4.00 -1.68 -10.25
N VAL A 52 3.54 -0.98 -11.27
CA VAL A 52 4.30 0.07 -11.95
C VAL A 52 3.47 1.33 -12.09
N GLU A 53 4.12 2.45 -12.35
CA GLU A 53 3.39 3.66 -12.68
C GLU A 53 2.62 3.45 -13.98
N ARG A 54 1.41 4.01 -14.03
CA ARG A 54 0.54 3.88 -15.20
C ARG A 54 1.22 4.33 -16.47
N THR A 55 1.99 5.42 -16.40
CA THR A 55 2.75 5.93 -17.54
C THR A 55 3.76 4.92 -18.05
N GLU A 56 4.38 4.16 -17.14
CA GLU A 56 5.34 3.11 -17.51
C GLU A 56 4.63 1.94 -18.20
N ALA A 57 3.48 1.52 -17.67
CA ALA A 57 2.70 0.46 -18.30
C ALA A 57 2.26 0.86 -19.70
N ASP A 58 1.81 2.10 -19.87
CA ASP A 58 1.39 2.61 -21.18
C ASP A 58 2.56 2.63 -22.16
N ARG A 59 3.74 3.05 -21.70
CA ARG A 59 4.94 3.08 -22.55
C ARG A 59 5.31 1.68 -23.06
N TRP A 60 5.16 0.67 -22.23
CA TRP A 60 5.50 -0.71 -22.57
C TRP A 60 4.34 -1.49 -23.18
N GLY A 61 3.17 -0.85 -23.34
CA GLY A 61 1.99 -1.51 -23.89
C GLY A 61 1.44 -2.63 -23.00
N LEU A 62 1.61 -2.52 -21.70
CA LEU A 62 1.16 -3.53 -20.74
C LEU A 62 -0.31 -3.30 -20.39
N ALA A 63 -1.10 -4.39 -20.44
CA ALA A 63 -2.53 -4.30 -20.14
C ALA A 63 -2.76 -4.21 -18.62
N TYR A 64 -3.73 -3.40 -18.23
CA TYR A 64 -4.17 -3.27 -16.85
C TYR A 64 -5.63 -2.87 -16.81
N GLU A 65 -6.28 -3.11 -15.68
CA GLU A 65 -7.68 -2.70 -15.47
C GLU A 65 -7.80 -1.76 -14.28
N TYR A 66 -7.08 -2.06 -13.19
CA TYR A 66 -7.22 -1.37 -11.92
C TYR A 66 -6.14 -0.30 -11.77
N VAL A 67 -6.58 0.94 -11.54
CA VAL A 67 -5.66 2.06 -11.27
C VAL A 67 -5.69 2.36 -9.78
N ALA A 68 -4.54 2.25 -9.14
CA ALA A 68 -4.41 2.36 -7.70
C ALA A 68 -3.65 3.61 -7.28
N ALA A 69 -3.96 4.09 -6.09
CA ALA A 69 -3.10 4.97 -5.32
C ALA A 69 -2.35 4.14 -4.29
N MET A 70 -1.10 4.48 -4.01
CA MET A 70 -0.34 3.83 -2.96
C MET A 70 -0.26 4.75 -1.76
N VAL A 71 -0.69 4.24 -0.61
CA VAL A 71 -0.60 4.94 0.67
C VAL A 71 0.37 4.16 1.55
N THR A 72 1.46 4.79 1.93
CA THR A 72 2.47 4.16 2.79
C THR A 72 2.18 4.52 4.23
N LEU A 73 2.14 3.52 5.09
CA LEU A 73 1.98 3.72 6.52
C LEU A 73 3.36 3.96 7.11
N GLN A 74 3.70 5.23 7.37
CA GLN A 74 5.01 5.60 7.91
C GLN A 74 5.06 5.36 9.41
N VAL A 75 5.12 4.09 9.75
CA VAL A 75 5.38 3.63 11.10
C VAL A 75 6.20 2.35 10.95
N HIS A 76 7.32 2.26 11.66
CA HIS A 76 8.18 1.08 11.56
C HIS A 76 7.58 -0.04 12.41
N SER A 77 6.65 -0.81 11.82
CA SER A 77 6.05 -1.96 12.48
C SER A 77 6.89 -3.21 12.26
N ALA A 78 6.96 -4.06 13.28
CA ALA A 78 7.59 -5.37 13.13
C ALA A 78 6.76 -6.23 12.17
N LEU A 79 7.44 -7.06 11.37
CA LEU A 79 6.73 -7.94 10.44
C LEU A 79 5.85 -8.95 11.16
N ASP A 80 6.19 -9.28 12.41
CA ASP A 80 5.38 -10.19 13.24
C ASP A 80 4.42 -9.46 14.19
N ALA A 81 4.25 -8.14 14.03
CA ALA A 81 3.27 -7.40 14.80
C ALA A 81 1.86 -7.82 14.39
N VAL A 82 0.95 -7.88 15.37
CA VAL A 82 -0.40 -8.37 15.16
C VAL A 82 -1.41 -7.22 15.21
N GLY A 83 -2.27 -7.18 14.19
CA GLY A 83 -3.47 -6.35 14.23
C GLY A 83 -3.43 -5.03 13.46
N LEU A 84 -2.27 -4.51 13.08
CA LEU A 84 -2.20 -3.22 12.38
C LEU A 84 -2.94 -3.26 11.05
N THR A 85 -2.61 -4.24 10.20
CA THR A 85 -3.25 -4.34 8.88
C THR A 85 -4.73 -4.65 9.02
N ALA A 86 -5.11 -5.46 10.02
CA ALA A 86 -6.53 -5.78 10.27
C ALA A 86 -7.31 -4.52 10.68
N ALA A 87 -6.76 -3.69 11.56
CA ALA A 87 -7.41 -2.47 12.02
C ALA A 87 -7.57 -1.47 10.87
N VAL A 88 -6.53 -1.31 10.06
CA VAL A 88 -6.55 -0.43 8.90
C VAL A 88 -7.54 -0.93 7.84
N ALA A 89 -7.49 -2.22 7.53
CA ALA A 89 -8.38 -2.81 6.53
C ALA A 89 -9.85 -2.71 6.98
N GLN A 90 -10.12 -2.91 8.26
CA GLN A 90 -11.48 -2.78 8.78
C GLN A 90 -11.99 -1.35 8.66
N GLU A 91 -11.17 -0.37 8.97
CA GLU A 91 -11.54 1.04 8.81
C GLU A 91 -11.94 1.34 7.36
N LEU A 92 -11.15 0.86 6.40
CA LEU A 92 -11.43 1.10 4.98
C LEU A 92 -12.64 0.30 4.50
N THR A 93 -12.80 -0.93 5.00
CA THR A 93 -13.96 -1.77 4.65
C THR A 93 -15.26 -1.11 5.07
N GLU A 94 -15.30 -0.46 6.23
CA GLU A 94 -16.46 0.24 6.71
C GLU A 94 -16.89 1.39 5.78
N HIS A 95 -15.95 1.88 4.96
CA HIS A 95 -16.22 2.92 3.97
C HIS A 95 -16.29 2.36 2.54
N ALA A 96 -16.41 1.03 2.41
CA ALA A 96 -16.49 0.34 1.13
C ALA A 96 -15.30 0.64 0.22
N ILE A 97 -14.09 0.76 0.79
CA ILE A 97 -12.86 0.99 0.05
C ILE A 97 -12.08 -0.31 -0.01
N SER A 98 -11.84 -0.82 -1.22
CA SER A 98 -10.99 -2.00 -1.40
C SER A 98 -9.53 -1.63 -1.07
N CYS A 99 -8.83 -2.56 -0.44
CA CYS A 99 -7.46 -2.31 0.00
C CYS A 99 -6.63 -3.57 -0.17
N ASN A 100 -5.56 -3.45 -0.95
CA ASN A 100 -4.56 -4.51 -1.08
C ASN A 100 -3.32 -4.06 -0.33
N VAL A 101 -2.78 -4.92 0.52
CA VAL A 101 -1.67 -4.56 1.40
C VAL A 101 -0.43 -5.32 0.98
N VAL A 102 0.68 -4.62 0.88
CA VAL A 102 1.99 -5.22 0.67
C VAL A 102 2.89 -4.79 1.84
N ALA A 103 3.39 -5.77 2.58
CA ALA A 103 4.30 -5.51 3.69
C ALA A 103 5.71 -5.33 3.15
N GLY A 104 6.25 -4.14 3.31
CA GLY A 104 7.67 -3.90 3.09
C GLY A 104 8.44 -4.20 4.37
N TYR A 105 9.76 -4.20 4.27
CA TYR A 105 10.60 -4.45 5.46
C TYR A 105 10.37 -3.36 6.53
N PHE A 106 10.22 -2.12 6.11
CA PHE A 106 10.08 -0.98 7.03
C PHE A 106 8.65 -0.49 7.18
N HIS A 107 7.85 -0.55 6.12
CA HIS A 107 6.50 0.04 6.12
C HIS A 107 5.53 -0.85 5.37
N ASP A 108 4.27 -0.80 5.79
CA ASP A 108 3.19 -1.38 5.02
C ASP A 108 2.73 -0.39 3.96
N HIS A 109 2.41 -0.91 2.78
CA HIS A 109 1.94 -0.12 1.65
C HIS A 109 0.55 -0.59 1.27
N LEU A 110 -0.38 0.36 1.18
CA LEU A 110 -1.77 0.08 0.82
C LEU A 110 -1.99 0.50 -0.62
N PHE A 111 -2.69 -0.35 -1.38
CA PHE A 111 -3.13 -0.02 -2.73
C PHE A 111 -4.65 0.07 -2.71
N VAL A 112 -5.16 1.26 -2.97
CA VAL A 112 -6.59 1.59 -2.92
C VAL A 112 -6.99 2.19 -4.26
N PRO A 113 -8.31 2.26 -4.59
CA PRO A 113 -8.71 2.93 -5.83
C PRO A 113 -8.12 4.33 -5.89
N HIS A 114 -7.55 4.69 -7.02
CA HIS A 114 -6.78 5.93 -7.16
C HIS A 114 -7.56 7.16 -6.68
N GLU A 115 -8.84 7.27 -7.06
CA GLU A 115 -9.68 8.42 -6.70
C GLU A 115 -10.03 8.48 -5.22
N ARG A 116 -9.83 7.38 -4.47
CA ARG A 116 -10.10 7.32 -3.04
C ARG A 116 -8.85 7.59 -2.18
N GLY A 117 -7.69 7.82 -2.81
CA GLY A 117 -6.43 8.04 -2.09
C GLY A 117 -6.50 9.12 -1.00
N PRO A 118 -6.91 10.35 -1.33
CA PRO A 118 -7.03 11.40 -0.32
C PRO A 118 -7.99 11.07 0.82
N GLU A 119 -9.10 10.40 0.51
CA GLU A 119 -10.05 9.95 1.53
C GLU A 119 -9.40 8.95 2.48
N VAL A 120 -8.63 8.01 1.95
CA VAL A 120 -7.93 7.01 2.77
C VAL A 120 -6.96 7.70 3.74
N VAL A 121 -6.19 8.68 3.26
CA VAL A 121 -5.29 9.43 4.13
C VAL A 121 -6.07 10.10 5.26
N GLY A 122 -7.20 10.71 4.96
CA GLY A 122 -8.04 11.36 5.97
C GLY A 122 -8.60 10.36 7.00
N LEU A 123 -9.08 9.21 6.53
CA LEU A 123 -9.63 8.18 7.42
C LEU A 123 -8.56 7.62 8.35
N LEU A 124 -7.36 7.35 7.84
CA LEU A 124 -6.29 6.78 8.65
C LEU A 124 -5.68 7.82 9.58
N THR A 125 -5.63 9.08 9.20
CA THR A 125 -5.22 10.16 10.08
C THR A 125 -6.19 10.28 11.26
N ALA A 126 -7.50 10.18 11.00
CA ALA A 126 -8.51 10.20 12.05
C ALA A 126 -8.41 8.96 12.95
N LEU A 127 -8.14 7.80 12.36
CA LEU A 127 -7.94 6.56 13.14
C LEU A 127 -6.77 6.73 14.12
N ALA A 128 -5.65 7.27 13.65
CA ALA A 128 -4.49 7.52 14.49
C ALA A 128 -4.84 8.48 15.63
N ALA A 129 -5.58 9.54 15.33
CA ALA A 129 -5.97 10.54 16.34
C ALA A 129 -6.84 9.91 17.44
N ARG A 130 -7.71 8.96 17.11
CA ARG A 130 -8.55 8.27 18.10
C ARG A 130 -7.73 7.44 19.08
N HIS A 131 -6.52 7.03 18.72
CA HIS A 131 -5.65 6.21 19.56
C HIS A 131 -4.54 7.00 20.24
N ALA A 132 -4.36 8.27 19.90
CA ALA A 132 -3.30 9.11 20.44
C ALA A 132 -3.68 9.80 21.76
N GLY A 133 -4.97 9.83 22.07
CA GLY A 133 -5.50 10.54 23.24
C GLY A 133 -5.44 9.80 24.55
#